data_3b0280dfdbff10bdb137d4f05128b04e
#
_entry.id   3b0280dfdbff10bdb137d4f05128b04e
#
_cell.length_a   1.000
_cell.length_b   1.000
_cell.length_c   1.000
_cell.angle_alpha   90.00
_cell.angle_beta   90.00
_cell.angle_gamma   90.00
#
_symmetry.space_group_name_H-M   'P 1'
#
loop_
_entity.id
_entity.type
_entity.pdbx_description
1 polymer ?
#
loop_
_entity_poly.entity_id
_entity_poly.type
_entity_poly.pdbx_seq_one_letter_code
_entity_poly.pdbx_strand_id
1 'polypeptide(L)'
;MSKLFKNYKELLEENEKIARELLADKGVGDWQDDDIYQHEDVEAFTEYELIEGWYIDLNLDRDFNGAPNPLHFINLEELGNALVRNWDDSVNFKSTGGEILQTSYGW
;
A
#
# COMPACT_ATOMS: atom_id res chain seq x y z
N MET A 1 -4.27 6.03 -6.17
CA MET A 1 -2.96 6.27 -6.78
C MET A 1 -1.85 6.01 -5.77
N SER A 2 -0.75 5.43 -6.21
CA SER A 2 0.36 5.11 -5.33
C SER A 2 1.50 6.10 -5.52
N LYS A 3 2.20 6.41 -4.45
CA LYS A 3 3.29 7.38 -4.45
C LYS A 3 4.48 6.85 -3.66
N LEU A 4 5.68 7.03 -4.20
CA LEU A 4 6.92 6.62 -3.55
C LEU A 4 7.61 7.83 -2.91
N PHE A 5 7.95 7.68 -1.64
CA PHE A 5 8.83 8.60 -0.93
C PHE A 5 10.16 7.89 -0.65
N LYS A 6 11.26 8.57 -0.87
CA LYS A 6 12.59 7.97 -0.69
C LYS A 6 12.96 7.77 0.77
N ASN A 7 12.32 8.51 1.67
CA ASN A 7 12.56 8.42 3.11
C ASN A 7 11.44 9.12 3.88
N TYR A 8 11.47 8.99 5.20
CA TYR A 8 10.48 9.60 6.09
C TYR A 8 10.43 11.13 5.94
N LYS A 9 11.58 11.77 5.74
CA LYS A 9 11.64 13.23 5.59
C LYS A 9 10.81 13.72 4.42
N GLU A 10 10.87 13.04 3.28
CA GLU A 10 10.05 13.39 2.11
C GLU A 10 8.56 13.22 2.40
N LEU A 11 8.20 12.13 3.09
CA LEU A 11 6.81 11.90 3.51
C LEU A 11 6.33 13.02 4.44
N LEU A 12 7.16 13.38 5.42
CA LEU A 12 6.83 14.44 6.38
C LEU A 12 6.61 15.79 5.71
N GLU A 13 7.45 16.14 4.73
CA GLU A 13 7.35 17.40 4.01
C GLU A 13 6.06 17.50 3.19
N GLU A 14 5.60 16.39 2.64
CA GLU A 14 4.43 16.37 1.77
C GLU A 14 3.14 16.03 2.52
N ASN A 15 3.21 15.18 3.53
CA ASN A 15 2.05 14.64 4.23
C ASN A 15 2.32 14.53 5.73
N GLU A 16 2.45 15.68 6.38
CA GLU A 16 2.85 15.75 7.78
C GLU A 16 1.95 14.94 8.72
N LYS A 17 0.64 15.01 8.53
CA LYS A 17 -0.30 14.29 9.40
C LYS A 17 -0.07 12.78 9.37
N ILE A 18 0.03 12.21 8.18
CA ILE A 18 0.24 10.76 7.99
C ILE A 18 1.61 10.35 8.51
N ALA A 19 2.63 11.16 8.24
CA ALA A 19 3.99 10.89 8.71
C ALA A 19 4.06 10.84 10.23
N ARG A 20 3.38 11.76 10.91
CA ARG A 20 3.35 11.79 12.37
C ARG A 20 2.59 10.61 12.95
N GLU A 21 1.50 10.16 12.32
CA GLU A 21 0.79 8.96 12.73
C GLU A 21 1.68 7.73 12.62
N LEU A 22 2.40 7.60 11.50
CA LEU A 22 3.30 6.48 11.27
C LEU A 22 4.42 6.44 12.32
N LEU A 23 5.05 7.58 12.58
CA LEU A 23 6.11 7.67 13.57
C LEU A 23 5.59 7.35 14.98
N ALA A 24 4.40 7.82 15.33
CA ALA A 24 3.79 7.54 16.62
C ALA A 24 3.52 6.04 16.82
N ASP A 25 3.16 5.34 15.75
CA ASP A 25 2.85 3.92 15.82
C ASP A 25 4.10 3.04 15.79
N LYS A 26 5.06 3.36 14.93
CA LYS A 26 6.24 2.51 14.68
C LYS A 26 7.48 2.90 15.47
N GLY A 27 7.56 4.15 15.93
CA GLY A 27 8.71 4.67 16.65
C GLY A 27 9.89 4.99 15.74
N VAL A 28 10.91 5.62 16.32
CA VAL A 28 12.14 5.95 15.59
C VAL A 28 12.91 4.68 15.24
N GLY A 29 13.45 4.61 14.02
CA GLY A 29 14.22 3.46 13.59
C GLY A 29 14.83 3.66 12.19
N ASP A 30 15.57 2.65 11.75
CA ASP A 30 16.26 2.68 10.46
C ASP A 30 15.30 2.79 9.28
N TRP A 31 14.04 2.41 9.45
CA TRP A 31 13.02 2.51 8.40
C TRP A 31 12.84 3.94 7.91
N GLN A 32 13.21 4.93 8.71
CA GLN A 32 13.08 6.34 8.34
C GLN A 32 13.98 6.73 7.17
N ASP A 33 15.03 5.95 6.90
CA ASP A 33 15.94 6.14 5.78
C ASP A 33 15.57 5.31 4.56
N ASP A 34 14.56 4.45 4.66
CA ASP A 34 14.13 3.56 3.59
C ASP A 34 12.96 4.13 2.80
N ASP A 35 12.72 3.54 1.63
CA ASP A 35 11.60 3.90 0.77
C ASP A 35 10.26 3.63 1.48
N ILE A 36 9.32 4.56 1.31
CA ILE A 36 7.97 4.44 1.82
C ILE A 36 6.99 4.61 0.67
N TYR A 37 6.13 3.60 0.42
CA TYR A 37 5.04 3.70 -0.53
C TYR A 37 3.77 4.13 0.17
N GLN A 38 3.06 5.09 -0.42
CA GLN A 38 1.75 5.50 0.05
C GLN A 38 0.69 5.17 -1.00
N HIS A 39 -0.34 4.45 -0.58
CA HIS A 39 -1.55 4.21 -1.38
C HIS A 39 -2.66 5.08 -0.81
N GLU A 40 -3.43 5.68 -1.70
CA GLU A 40 -4.47 6.67 -1.35
C GLU A 40 -5.54 6.09 -0.43
N ASP A 41 -5.90 4.82 -0.64
CA ASP A 41 -6.92 4.12 0.15
C ASP A 41 -6.74 2.60 -0.01
N VAL A 42 -7.63 1.84 0.65
CA VAL A 42 -7.59 0.38 0.60
C VAL A 42 -7.80 -0.15 -0.83
N GLU A 43 -8.64 0.51 -1.63
CA GLU A 43 -8.88 0.08 -3.01
C GLU A 43 -7.65 0.27 -3.88
N ALA A 44 -6.96 1.40 -3.77
CA ALA A 44 -5.71 1.66 -4.50
C ALA A 44 -4.62 0.68 -4.09
N PHE A 45 -4.49 0.39 -2.80
CA PHE A 45 -3.57 -0.62 -2.29
C PHE A 45 -3.88 -2.01 -2.88
N THR A 46 -5.14 -2.40 -2.88
CA THR A 46 -5.56 -3.70 -3.39
C THR A 46 -5.27 -3.84 -4.89
N GLU A 47 -5.56 -2.80 -5.66
CA GLU A 47 -5.26 -2.79 -7.09
C GLU A 47 -3.76 -2.95 -7.35
N TYR A 48 -2.93 -2.26 -6.58
CA TYR A 48 -1.48 -2.41 -6.66
C TYR A 48 -1.04 -3.85 -6.39
N GLU A 49 -1.58 -4.48 -5.34
CA GLU A 49 -1.24 -5.87 -5.00
C GLU A 49 -1.70 -6.86 -6.07
N LEU A 50 -2.81 -6.58 -6.73
CA LEU A 50 -3.32 -7.45 -7.81
C LEU A 50 -2.49 -7.35 -9.09
N ILE A 51 -1.91 -6.20 -9.38
CA ILE A 51 -1.17 -5.96 -10.61
C ILE A 51 0.33 -6.13 -10.42
N GLU A 52 0.89 -5.59 -9.35
CA GLU A 52 2.33 -5.49 -9.16
C GLU A 52 2.85 -6.15 -7.87
N GLY A 53 1.96 -6.59 -6.99
CA GLY A 53 2.32 -7.20 -5.71
C GLY A 53 2.11 -8.71 -5.66
N TRP A 54 1.37 -9.16 -4.66
CA TRP A 54 1.18 -10.59 -4.38
C TRP A 54 0.59 -11.40 -5.53
N TYR A 55 -0.20 -10.75 -6.39
CA TYR A 55 -0.92 -11.44 -7.47
C TYR A 55 -0.33 -11.14 -8.86
N ILE A 56 0.90 -10.68 -8.93
CA ILE A 56 1.52 -10.27 -10.20
C ILE A 56 1.52 -11.39 -11.24
N ASP A 57 1.68 -12.63 -10.82
CA ASP A 57 1.72 -13.78 -11.72
C ASP A 57 0.38 -14.10 -12.40
N LEU A 58 -0.72 -13.52 -11.91
CA LEU A 58 -2.03 -13.72 -12.50
C LEU A 58 -2.27 -12.84 -13.72
N ASN A 59 -1.39 -11.86 -13.99
CA ASN A 59 -1.48 -10.97 -15.16
C ASN A 59 -2.84 -10.27 -15.28
N LEU A 60 -3.35 -9.72 -14.17
CA LEU A 60 -4.68 -9.10 -14.10
C LEU A 60 -4.76 -7.71 -14.72
N ASP A 61 -3.70 -7.26 -15.37
CA ASP A 61 -3.64 -5.94 -16.01
C ASP A 61 -4.08 -5.95 -17.48
N ARG A 62 -4.60 -7.08 -17.97
CA ARG A 62 -4.98 -7.22 -19.39
C ARG A 62 -6.09 -8.26 -19.59
N ASP A 63 -6.74 -8.18 -20.74
CA ASP A 63 -7.75 -9.14 -21.16
C ASP A 63 -7.09 -10.43 -21.69
N PHE A 64 -7.83 -11.53 -21.63
CA PHE A 64 -7.36 -12.83 -22.13
C PHE A 64 -8.30 -13.36 -23.23
N ASN A 65 -7.79 -13.52 -24.45
CA ASN A 65 -8.51 -14.17 -25.55
C ASN A 65 -9.93 -13.61 -25.75
N GLY A 66 -10.10 -12.31 -25.60
CA GLY A 66 -11.40 -11.67 -25.74
C GLY A 66 -12.28 -11.67 -24.50
N ALA A 67 -11.87 -12.40 -23.44
CA ALA A 67 -12.58 -12.34 -22.17
C ALA A 67 -12.21 -11.05 -21.44
N PRO A 68 -13.14 -10.43 -20.72
CA PRO A 68 -12.85 -9.20 -19.98
C PRO A 68 -11.84 -9.45 -18.87
N ASN A 69 -11.06 -8.40 -18.55
CA ASN A 69 -10.09 -8.46 -17.46
C ASN A 69 -10.82 -8.67 -16.12
N PRO A 70 -10.53 -9.77 -15.39
CA PRO A 70 -11.19 -10.05 -14.11
C PRO A 70 -11.02 -8.94 -13.06
N LEU A 71 -9.98 -8.12 -13.16
CA LEU A 71 -9.75 -7.01 -12.24
C LEU A 71 -10.95 -6.07 -12.13
N HIS A 72 -11.67 -5.84 -13.25
CA HIS A 72 -12.83 -4.96 -13.27
C HIS A 72 -14.05 -5.51 -12.54
N PHE A 73 -14.00 -6.78 -12.16
CA PHE A 73 -15.12 -7.47 -11.49
C PHE A 73 -14.80 -7.86 -10.04
N ILE A 74 -13.63 -7.49 -9.54
CA ILE A 74 -13.21 -7.77 -8.16
C ILE A 74 -13.71 -6.64 -7.26
N ASN A 75 -14.32 -6.99 -6.13
CA ASN A 75 -14.64 -6.01 -5.09
C ASN A 75 -13.33 -5.65 -4.36
N LEU A 76 -12.71 -4.57 -4.76
CA LEU A 76 -11.41 -4.13 -4.24
C LEU A 76 -11.47 -3.77 -2.76
N GLU A 77 -12.58 -3.18 -2.30
CA GLU A 77 -12.73 -2.83 -0.89
C GLU A 77 -12.80 -4.08 -0.02
N GLU A 78 -13.61 -5.05 -0.41
CA GLU A 78 -13.77 -6.29 0.36
C GLU A 78 -12.48 -7.11 0.39
N LEU A 79 -11.84 -7.29 -0.75
CA LEU A 79 -10.55 -7.98 -0.81
C LEU A 79 -9.50 -7.23 -0.01
N GLY A 80 -9.44 -5.91 -0.15
CA GLY A 80 -8.48 -5.08 0.56
C GLY A 80 -8.63 -5.15 2.07
N ASN A 81 -9.87 -5.17 2.58
CA ASN A 81 -10.11 -5.32 4.00
C ASN A 81 -9.64 -6.69 4.51
N ALA A 82 -9.79 -7.73 3.69
CA ALA A 82 -9.25 -9.05 4.03
C ALA A 82 -7.72 -9.07 4.04
N LEU A 83 -7.09 -8.39 3.08
CA LEU A 83 -5.63 -8.26 3.04
C LEU A 83 -5.11 -7.53 4.28
N VAL A 84 -5.75 -6.43 4.65
CA VAL A 84 -5.36 -5.64 5.84
C VAL A 84 -5.46 -6.49 7.11
N ARG A 85 -6.49 -7.30 7.26
CA ARG A 85 -6.64 -8.17 8.43
C ARG A 85 -5.55 -9.22 8.55
N ASN A 86 -4.91 -9.59 7.44
CA ASN A 86 -3.93 -10.68 7.40
C ASN A 86 -2.52 -10.23 7.01
N TRP A 87 -2.29 -8.94 6.86
CA TRP A 87 -0.99 -8.46 6.40
C TRP A 87 0.07 -8.48 7.51
N ASP A 88 1.32 -8.29 7.11
CA ASP A 88 2.45 -8.17 8.02
C ASP A 88 2.60 -6.72 8.50
N ASP A 89 2.31 -6.45 9.75
CA ASP A 89 2.41 -5.11 10.35
C ASP A 89 3.84 -4.57 10.38
N SER A 90 4.83 -5.45 10.21
CA SER A 90 6.23 -5.00 10.19
C SER A 90 6.61 -4.24 8.92
N VAL A 91 5.78 -4.33 7.87
CA VAL A 91 6.03 -3.65 6.58
C VAL A 91 4.82 -2.85 6.10
N ASN A 92 3.70 -2.89 6.79
CA ASN A 92 2.45 -2.24 6.40
C ASN A 92 1.87 -1.41 7.54
N PHE A 93 1.22 -0.30 7.19
CA PHE A 93 0.54 0.57 8.14
C PHE A 93 -0.67 1.21 7.49
N LYS A 94 -1.79 1.30 8.21
CA LYS A 94 -2.99 2.00 7.77
C LYS A 94 -3.22 3.21 8.67
N SER A 95 -3.32 4.40 8.07
CA SER A 95 -3.60 5.64 8.79
C SER A 95 -5.06 5.73 9.22
N THR A 96 -5.37 6.66 10.11
CA THR A 96 -6.76 6.92 10.52
C THR A 96 -7.62 7.45 9.38
N GLY A 97 -6.99 8.08 8.37
CA GLY A 97 -7.67 8.56 7.17
C GLY A 97 -7.89 7.51 6.09
N GLY A 98 -7.36 6.30 6.29
CA GLY A 98 -7.52 5.20 5.34
C GLY A 98 -6.36 5.02 4.36
N GLU A 99 -5.35 5.89 4.39
CA GLU A 99 -4.15 5.71 3.54
C GLU A 99 -3.34 4.51 4.02
N ILE A 100 -2.72 3.81 3.08
CA ILE A 100 -1.86 2.66 3.37
C ILE A 100 -0.41 3.05 3.10
N LEU A 101 0.47 2.75 4.05
CA LEU A 101 1.91 2.97 3.91
C LEU A 101 2.64 1.63 3.98
N GLN A 102 3.65 1.48 3.14
CA GLN A 102 4.45 0.25 3.05
C GLN A 102 5.93 0.57 3.00
N THR A 103 6.74 -0.31 3.59
CA THR A 103 8.20 -0.26 3.50
C THR A 103 8.73 -1.62 3.06
N SER A 104 9.93 -1.64 2.48
CA SER A 104 10.53 -2.89 1.95
C SER A 104 11.24 -3.71 3.03
N TYR A 105 11.79 -3.07 4.05
CA TYR A 105 12.67 -3.72 5.02
C TYR A 105 12.12 -3.83 6.43
N GLY A 106 10.96 -3.29 6.67
CA GLY A 106 10.32 -3.29 7.98
C GLY A 106 10.55 -2.00 8.76
N TRP A 107 9.55 -1.73 9.59
CA TRP A 107 9.59 -0.55 10.47
C TRP A 107 10.57 -0.67 11.63
#